data_97b5983b4e9d4eecaac70376be6006d2
#
_entry.id   97b5983b4e9d4eecaac70376be6006d2
#
_cell.length_a   1.000
_cell.length_b   1.000
_cell.length_c   1.000
_cell.angle_alpha   90.00
_cell.angle_beta   90.00
_cell.angle_gamma   90.00
#
_symmetry.space_group_name_H-M   'P 1'
#
loop_
_entity.id
_entity.type
_entity.pdbx_description
1 polymer ?
#
loop_
_entity_poly.entity_id
_entity_poly.type
_entity_poly.pdbx_seq_one_letter_code
_entity_poly.pdbx_strand_id
1 'polypeptide(L)'
;MKDTIAAAVPAYIVKNSTLFVNSSSLCWRAINQLAIMPLTIITNNIKATECVRHPETSIILTGGEIRYPKESLVGTVAMQILETMQSDYTLIGCDGISVAGGVTTQNIYEAQINSTMISRTKQKVICVADYRKVGVTSNYHVADLTGVDILITDNFANEKVVRDLRRQGIDVIQVSN
;
A
#
# COMPACT_ATOMS: atom_id res chain seq x y z
N MET A 1 -9.24 14.58 -2.60
CA MET A 1 -7.94 14.25 -1.95
C MET A 1 -7.61 12.76 -1.97
N LYS A 2 -8.30 11.87 -1.26
CA LYS A 2 -7.99 10.42 -1.32
C LYS A 2 -8.21 9.81 -2.70
N ASP A 3 -9.24 10.24 -3.42
CA ASP A 3 -9.51 9.76 -4.78
C ASP A 3 -8.46 10.24 -5.78
N THR A 4 -7.92 11.45 -5.59
CA THR A 4 -6.85 12.01 -6.42
C THR A 4 -5.54 11.22 -6.24
N ILE A 5 -5.18 10.86 -4.99
CA ILE A 5 -4.02 10.00 -4.71
C ILE A 5 -4.23 8.62 -5.34
N ALA A 6 -5.40 8.01 -5.15
CA ALA A 6 -5.72 6.70 -5.69
C ALA A 6 -5.68 6.68 -7.23
N ALA A 7 -6.17 7.73 -7.88
CA ALA A 7 -6.19 7.85 -9.35
C ALA A 7 -4.78 7.96 -9.97
N ALA A 8 -3.78 8.37 -9.20
CA ALA A 8 -2.40 8.45 -9.68
C ALA A 8 -1.69 7.09 -9.70
N VAL A 9 -2.14 6.11 -8.91
CA VAL A 9 -1.46 4.81 -8.74
C VAL A 9 -1.30 4.03 -10.05
N PRO A 10 -2.31 3.94 -10.95
CA PRO A 10 -2.19 3.16 -12.18
C PRO A 10 -1.03 3.56 -13.09
N ALA A 11 -0.59 4.80 -13.04
CA ALA A 11 0.54 5.28 -13.85
C ALA A 11 1.87 4.59 -13.53
N TYR A 12 1.98 3.94 -12.36
CA TYR A 12 3.19 3.29 -11.86
C TYR A 12 3.12 1.76 -11.90
N ILE A 13 2.02 1.20 -12.41
CA ILE A 13 1.78 -0.24 -12.47
C ILE A 13 1.71 -0.70 -13.92
N VAL A 14 2.46 -1.73 -14.27
CA VAL A 14 2.45 -2.33 -15.61
C VAL A 14 1.32 -3.37 -15.70
N LYS A 15 0.63 -3.42 -16.83
CA LYS A 15 -0.40 -4.45 -17.12
C LYS A 15 0.18 -5.85 -17.02
N ASN A 16 -0.66 -6.80 -16.66
CA ASN A 16 -0.31 -8.24 -16.49
C ASN A 16 0.69 -8.51 -15.35
N SER A 17 0.89 -7.54 -14.46
CA SER A 17 1.72 -7.72 -13.26
C SER A 17 0.94 -8.34 -12.11
N THR A 18 1.69 -8.90 -11.16
CA THR A 18 1.18 -9.30 -9.85
C THR A 18 1.41 -8.18 -8.85
N LEU A 19 0.37 -7.85 -8.09
CA LEU A 19 0.34 -6.73 -7.17
C LEU A 19 -0.12 -7.18 -5.78
N PHE A 20 0.67 -6.94 -4.74
CA PHE A 20 0.19 -6.95 -3.37
C PHE A 20 -0.49 -5.62 -3.03
N VAL A 21 -1.63 -5.68 -2.36
CA VAL A 21 -2.36 -4.49 -1.92
C VAL A 21 -2.84 -4.69 -0.49
N ASN A 22 -2.49 -3.76 0.41
CA ASN A 22 -2.92 -3.86 1.79
C ASN A 22 -4.35 -3.33 2.03
N SER A 23 -4.83 -3.49 3.27
CA SER A 23 -6.21 -3.19 3.67
C SER A 23 -6.49 -1.71 3.96
N SER A 24 -5.60 -0.77 3.60
CA SER A 24 -5.85 0.64 3.85
C SER A 24 -7.00 1.20 2.99
N SER A 25 -7.66 2.25 3.49
CA SER A 25 -8.76 2.90 2.77
C SER A 25 -8.33 3.58 1.46
N LEU A 26 -7.07 4.03 1.37
CA LEU A 26 -6.49 4.56 0.14
C LEU A 26 -6.23 3.44 -0.87
N CYS A 27 -5.72 2.32 -0.41
CA CYS A 27 -5.50 1.15 -1.26
C CYS A 27 -6.81 0.57 -1.80
N TRP A 28 -7.88 0.57 -0.99
CA TRP A 28 -9.22 0.20 -1.49
C TRP A 28 -9.66 1.08 -2.66
N ARG A 29 -9.49 2.39 -2.54
CA ARG A 29 -9.82 3.32 -3.63
C ARG A 29 -8.97 3.09 -4.86
N ALA A 30 -7.68 2.78 -4.66
CA ALA A 30 -6.78 2.47 -5.75
C ALA A 30 -7.10 1.13 -6.44
N ILE A 31 -7.57 0.11 -5.71
CA ILE A 31 -8.04 -1.15 -6.30
C ILE A 31 -9.13 -0.90 -7.34
N ASN A 32 -10.09 -0.02 -7.07
CA ASN A 32 -11.15 0.33 -8.03
C ASN A 32 -10.60 0.98 -9.31
N GLN A 33 -9.48 1.67 -9.25
CA GLN A 33 -8.80 2.24 -10.42
C GLN A 33 -7.92 1.21 -11.15
N LEU A 34 -7.28 0.33 -10.40
CA LEU A 34 -6.38 -0.70 -10.91
C LEU A 34 -7.13 -1.88 -11.54
N ALA A 35 -8.26 -2.28 -10.97
CA ALA A 35 -9.01 -3.46 -11.40
C ALA A 35 -9.58 -3.35 -12.82
N ILE A 36 -9.57 -2.18 -13.43
CA ILE A 36 -9.94 -1.97 -14.85
C ILE A 36 -8.83 -2.39 -15.83
N MET A 37 -7.64 -2.73 -15.32
CA MET A 37 -6.53 -3.25 -16.11
C MET A 37 -6.36 -4.74 -15.82
N PRO A 38 -5.85 -5.57 -16.78
CA PRO A 38 -5.53 -6.96 -16.52
C PRO A 38 -4.37 -7.05 -15.51
N LEU A 39 -4.66 -7.52 -14.29
CA LEU A 39 -3.73 -7.66 -13.18
C LEU A 39 -4.05 -8.90 -12.35
N THR A 40 -3.06 -9.42 -11.63
CA THR A 40 -3.29 -10.32 -10.51
C THR A 40 -3.11 -9.54 -9.21
N ILE A 41 -4.20 -9.28 -8.50
CA ILE A 41 -4.21 -8.53 -7.24
C ILE A 41 -4.34 -9.51 -6.08
N ILE A 42 -3.34 -9.54 -5.20
CA ILE A 42 -3.34 -10.31 -3.96
C ILE A 42 -3.51 -9.33 -2.81
N THR A 43 -4.56 -9.50 -2.01
CA THR A 43 -4.91 -8.52 -1.00
C THR A 43 -5.49 -9.14 0.26
N ASN A 44 -5.23 -8.52 1.39
CA ASN A 44 -5.89 -8.80 2.67
C ASN A 44 -7.10 -7.87 2.93
N ASN A 45 -7.55 -7.14 1.93
CA ASN A 45 -8.68 -6.22 2.01
C ASN A 45 -9.96 -6.90 1.51
N ILE A 46 -10.91 -7.18 2.42
CA ILE A 46 -12.18 -7.84 2.09
C ILE A 46 -12.99 -7.03 1.07
N LYS A 47 -12.93 -5.71 1.11
CA LYS A 47 -13.67 -4.84 0.19
C LYS A 47 -13.27 -5.04 -1.28
N ALA A 48 -12.14 -5.67 -1.55
CA ALA A 48 -11.74 -6.00 -2.92
C ALA A 48 -12.76 -6.91 -3.65
N THR A 49 -13.62 -7.62 -2.92
CA THR A 49 -14.71 -8.42 -3.49
C THR A 49 -15.80 -7.57 -4.17
N GLU A 50 -15.90 -6.29 -3.81
CA GLU A 50 -16.95 -5.38 -4.29
C GLU A 50 -16.55 -4.62 -5.55
N CYS A 51 -15.28 -4.69 -5.99
CA CYS A 51 -14.82 -3.90 -7.12
C CYS A 51 -15.31 -4.44 -8.47
N VAL A 52 -15.66 -3.53 -9.37
CA VAL A 52 -15.84 -3.84 -10.80
C VAL A 52 -14.47 -4.04 -11.42
N ARG A 53 -14.28 -5.15 -12.14
CA ARG A 53 -12.98 -5.55 -12.65
C ARG A 53 -12.97 -5.91 -14.12
N HIS A 54 -11.81 -5.77 -14.74
CA HIS A 54 -11.55 -6.29 -16.08
C HIS A 54 -11.72 -7.83 -16.10
N PRO A 55 -12.24 -8.44 -17.18
CA PRO A 55 -12.43 -9.90 -17.25
C PRO A 55 -11.15 -10.71 -16.97
N GLU A 56 -10.00 -10.18 -17.33
CA GLU A 56 -8.69 -10.82 -17.11
C GLU A 56 -8.04 -10.44 -15.76
N THR A 57 -8.72 -9.67 -14.92
CA THR A 57 -8.20 -9.35 -13.57
C THR A 57 -8.57 -10.45 -12.60
N SER A 58 -7.55 -11.04 -11.98
CA SER A 58 -7.71 -11.97 -10.86
C SER A 58 -7.53 -11.24 -9.54
N ILE A 59 -8.45 -11.47 -8.59
CA ILE A 59 -8.33 -11.00 -7.21
C ILE A 59 -8.23 -12.21 -6.30
N ILE A 60 -7.13 -12.27 -5.55
CA ILE A 60 -6.84 -13.33 -4.59
C ILE A 60 -6.87 -12.71 -3.19
N LEU A 61 -7.78 -13.18 -2.35
CA LEU A 61 -7.79 -12.83 -0.94
C LEU A 61 -6.83 -13.76 -0.18
N THR A 62 -6.05 -13.17 0.75
CA THR A 62 -5.10 -13.94 1.57
C THR A 62 -5.79 -14.97 2.48
N GLY A 63 -7.09 -14.81 2.74
CA GLY A 63 -7.73 -15.54 3.83
C GLY A 63 -7.23 -15.09 5.19
N GLY A 64 -7.68 -15.75 6.25
CA GLY A 64 -7.31 -15.43 7.61
C GLY A 64 -8.46 -14.91 8.46
N GLU A 65 -8.12 -14.34 9.62
CA GLU A 65 -9.07 -13.77 10.57
C GLU A 65 -9.49 -12.36 10.15
N ILE A 66 -10.79 -12.07 10.21
CA ILE A 66 -11.31 -10.74 9.93
C ILE A 66 -11.11 -9.84 11.16
N ARG A 67 -10.41 -8.72 10.99
CA ARG A 67 -10.28 -7.71 12.03
C ARG A 67 -11.08 -6.46 11.73
N TYR A 68 -11.85 -6.06 12.72
CA TYR A 68 -12.60 -4.81 12.72
C TYR A 68 -11.80 -3.70 13.44
N PRO A 69 -12.03 -2.41 13.13
CA PRO A 69 -13.00 -1.88 12.17
C PRO A 69 -12.53 -1.83 10.70
N LYS A 70 -11.27 -2.15 10.40
CA LYS A 70 -10.72 -2.00 9.05
C LYS A 70 -11.13 -3.13 8.08
N GLU A 71 -11.82 -4.17 8.56
CA GLU A 71 -12.22 -5.32 7.75
C GLU A 71 -11.05 -5.94 6.96
N SER A 72 -9.92 -6.10 7.65
CA SER A 72 -8.71 -6.69 7.12
C SER A 72 -8.57 -8.15 7.51
N LEU A 73 -8.03 -8.95 6.59
CA LEU A 73 -7.64 -10.33 6.85
C LEU A 73 -6.23 -10.35 7.43
N VAL A 74 -6.07 -10.97 8.59
CA VAL A 74 -4.81 -11.04 9.31
C VAL A 74 -4.57 -12.44 9.91
N GLY A 75 -3.46 -12.60 10.63
CA GLY A 75 -3.13 -13.80 11.37
C GLY A 75 -2.35 -14.82 10.54
N THR A 76 -2.18 -16.01 11.12
CA THR A 76 -1.26 -17.04 10.61
C THR A 76 -1.60 -17.49 9.19
N VAL A 77 -2.89 -17.65 8.85
CA VAL A 77 -3.32 -18.08 7.52
C VAL A 77 -2.95 -17.04 6.47
N ALA A 78 -3.23 -15.75 6.73
CA ALA A 78 -2.87 -14.68 5.82
C ALA A 78 -1.34 -14.58 5.63
N MET A 79 -0.57 -14.72 6.71
CA MET A 79 0.88 -14.71 6.68
C MET A 79 1.44 -15.87 5.86
N GLN A 80 0.97 -17.10 6.10
CA GLN A 80 1.43 -18.28 5.36
C GLN A 80 1.21 -18.14 3.86
N ILE A 81 0.08 -17.61 3.43
CA ILE A 81 -0.19 -17.38 2.00
C ILE A 81 0.78 -16.33 1.44
N LEU A 82 0.96 -15.21 2.11
CA LEU A 82 1.89 -14.16 1.65
C LEU A 82 3.34 -14.65 1.57
N GLU A 83 3.77 -15.48 2.51
CA GLU A 83 5.12 -16.06 2.53
C GLU A 83 5.40 -17.02 1.37
N THR A 84 4.37 -17.59 0.75
CA THR A 84 4.51 -18.47 -0.42
C THR A 84 4.48 -17.72 -1.76
N MET A 85 4.12 -16.43 -1.76
CA MET A 85 3.92 -15.63 -2.96
C MET A 85 5.00 -14.56 -3.11
N GLN A 86 5.14 -14.04 -4.32
CA GLN A 86 5.90 -12.83 -4.65
C GLN A 86 5.05 -11.95 -5.55
N SER A 87 5.27 -10.64 -5.49
CA SER A 87 4.63 -9.68 -6.37
C SER A 87 5.66 -8.90 -7.19
N ASP A 88 5.23 -8.36 -8.32
CA ASP A 88 6.02 -7.39 -9.07
C ASP A 88 6.00 -6.04 -8.35
N TYR A 89 4.82 -5.63 -7.87
CA TYR A 89 4.62 -4.38 -7.15
C TYR A 89 3.89 -4.61 -5.83
N THR A 90 4.12 -3.73 -4.88
CA THR A 90 3.32 -3.66 -3.65
C THR A 90 2.77 -2.25 -3.47
N LEU A 91 1.47 -2.16 -3.23
CA LEU A 91 0.77 -0.95 -2.88
C LEU A 91 0.36 -0.99 -1.41
N ILE A 92 0.90 -0.10 -0.61
CA ILE A 92 0.57 0.00 0.81
C ILE A 92 0.10 1.39 1.18
N GLY A 93 -0.90 1.46 2.04
CA GLY A 93 -1.17 2.63 2.87
C GLY A 93 -0.60 2.42 4.26
N CYS A 94 -0.31 3.50 4.96
CA CYS A 94 0.29 3.48 6.29
C CYS A 94 -0.48 4.41 7.24
N ASP A 95 -0.12 4.39 8.52
CA ASP A 95 -0.60 5.36 9.50
C ASP A 95 0.45 6.45 9.78
N GLY A 96 1.69 6.23 9.33
CA GLY A 96 2.75 7.22 9.34
C GLY A 96 3.90 6.83 8.42
N ILE A 97 4.52 7.84 7.79
CA ILE A 97 5.79 7.73 7.06
C ILE A 97 6.66 8.93 7.42
N SER A 98 7.85 8.66 7.94
CA SER A 98 8.78 9.71 8.40
C SER A 98 10.23 9.29 8.27
N VAL A 99 11.14 10.26 8.26
CA VAL A 99 12.59 9.98 8.22
C VAL A 99 13.05 9.21 9.46
N ALA A 100 12.47 9.54 10.62
CA ALA A 100 12.87 8.92 11.89
C ALA A 100 12.29 7.52 12.08
N GLY A 101 11.07 7.26 11.62
CA GLY A 101 10.33 6.01 11.90
C GLY A 101 10.18 5.06 10.72
N GLY A 102 10.53 5.49 9.51
CA GLY A 102 10.20 4.75 8.30
C GLY A 102 8.69 4.70 8.05
N VAL A 103 8.20 3.59 7.56
CA VAL A 103 6.76 3.30 7.41
C VAL A 103 6.25 2.66 8.69
N THR A 104 5.15 3.17 9.22
CA THR A 104 4.57 2.74 10.51
C THR A 104 3.05 2.59 10.44
N THR A 105 2.50 1.77 11.34
CA THR A 105 1.07 1.56 11.50
C THR A 105 0.66 1.50 12.97
N GLN A 106 -0.64 1.59 13.27
CA GLN A 106 -1.18 1.53 14.63
C GLN A 106 -1.47 0.10 15.12
N ASN A 107 -1.33 -0.90 14.25
CA ASN A 107 -1.72 -2.27 14.54
C ASN A 107 -0.59 -3.27 14.20
N ILE A 108 -0.22 -4.10 15.18
CA ILE A 108 0.88 -5.05 15.03
C ILE A 108 0.61 -6.12 13.95
N TYR A 109 -0.64 -6.56 13.79
CA TYR A 109 -0.98 -7.57 12.77
C TYR A 109 -0.89 -6.98 11.36
N GLU A 110 -1.28 -5.71 11.20
CA GLU A 110 -1.08 -4.99 9.94
C GLU A 110 0.40 -4.76 9.65
N ALA A 111 1.20 -4.47 10.69
CA ALA A 111 2.65 -4.34 10.53
C ALA A 111 3.28 -5.61 9.97
N GLN A 112 2.89 -6.78 10.48
CA GLN A 112 3.37 -8.07 9.99
C GLN A 112 2.99 -8.32 8.52
N ILE A 113 1.72 -8.12 8.17
CA ILE A 113 1.21 -8.27 6.79
C ILE A 113 1.96 -7.33 5.84
N ASN A 114 2.02 -6.04 6.18
CA ASN A 114 2.63 -5.03 5.32
C ASN A 114 4.13 -5.26 5.14
N SER A 115 4.85 -5.61 6.21
CA SER A 115 6.27 -5.93 6.16
C SER A 115 6.55 -7.14 5.26
N THR A 116 5.70 -8.17 5.35
CA THR A 116 5.81 -9.36 4.48
C THR A 116 5.55 -9.01 3.03
N MET A 117 4.52 -8.24 2.72
CA MET A 117 4.24 -7.77 1.35
C MET A 117 5.45 -7.02 0.77
N ILE A 118 6.04 -6.10 1.54
CA ILE A 118 7.21 -5.32 1.12
C ILE A 118 8.40 -6.24 0.84
N SER A 119 8.73 -7.14 1.77
CA SER A 119 9.91 -8.02 1.66
C SER A 119 9.83 -9.01 0.49
N ARG A 120 8.63 -9.25 -0.02
CA ARG A 120 8.38 -10.19 -1.12
C ARG A 120 8.08 -9.50 -2.46
N THR A 121 8.40 -8.23 -2.58
CA THR A 121 8.25 -7.41 -3.78
C THR A 121 9.49 -7.47 -4.64
N LYS A 122 9.33 -7.75 -5.94
CA LYS A 122 10.45 -7.89 -6.88
C LYS A 122 10.89 -6.57 -7.52
N GLN A 123 9.96 -5.65 -7.80
CA GLN A 123 10.25 -4.44 -8.55
C GLN A 123 10.13 -3.18 -7.68
N LYS A 124 8.89 -2.74 -7.37
CA LYS A 124 8.68 -1.48 -6.65
C LYS A 124 7.63 -1.57 -5.56
N VAL A 125 7.91 -0.91 -4.45
CA VAL A 125 6.98 -0.66 -3.35
C VAL A 125 6.47 0.78 -3.46
N ILE A 126 5.16 0.92 -3.57
CA ILE A 126 4.44 2.20 -3.66
C ILE A 126 3.68 2.41 -2.36
N CYS A 127 4.04 3.44 -1.62
CA CYS A 127 3.30 3.88 -0.44
C CYS A 127 2.31 4.99 -0.84
N VAL A 128 1.09 4.91 -0.33
CA VAL A 128 0.07 5.97 -0.51
C VAL A 128 -0.34 6.52 0.85
N ALA A 129 -0.24 7.83 1.02
CA ALA A 129 -0.55 8.49 2.28
C ALA A 129 -1.09 9.89 2.04
N ASP A 130 -2.14 10.31 2.75
CA ASP A 130 -2.54 11.71 2.77
C ASP A 130 -1.57 12.52 3.66
N TYR A 131 -1.56 13.87 3.48
CA TYR A 131 -0.62 14.78 4.13
C TYR A 131 -0.54 14.61 5.67
N ARG A 132 -1.63 14.18 6.31
CA ARG A 132 -1.69 14.03 7.78
C ARG A 132 -0.82 12.89 8.29
N LYS A 133 -0.42 11.98 7.40
CA LYS A 133 0.39 10.81 7.71
C LYS A 133 1.86 10.99 7.31
N VAL A 134 2.15 12.02 6.50
CA VAL A 134 3.50 12.36 6.06
C VAL A 134 4.22 13.15 7.15
N GLY A 135 5.35 12.64 7.63
CA GLY A 135 6.11 13.18 8.76
C GLY A 135 5.68 12.65 10.12
N VAL A 136 4.74 11.69 10.16
CA VAL A 136 4.23 11.09 11.40
C VAL A 136 4.87 9.71 11.61
N THR A 137 5.14 9.38 12.87
CA THR A 137 5.56 8.05 13.31
C THR A 137 4.47 7.45 14.18
N SER A 138 3.98 6.26 13.82
CA SER A 138 2.99 5.50 14.56
C SER A 138 3.64 4.38 15.41
N ASN A 139 2.84 3.57 16.08
CA ASN A 139 3.30 2.67 17.16
C ASN A 139 4.15 1.47 16.69
N TYR A 140 3.86 0.93 15.49
CA TYR A 140 4.51 -0.29 15.00
C TYR A 140 5.25 -0.05 13.71
N HIS A 141 6.52 -0.41 13.68
CA HIS A 141 7.38 -0.34 12.51
C HIS A 141 6.95 -1.39 11.47
N VAL A 142 6.91 -0.96 10.21
CA VAL A 142 6.60 -1.81 9.04
C VAL A 142 7.85 -2.04 8.21
N ALA A 143 8.53 -0.97 7.82
CA ALA A 143 9.73 -1.00 7.00
C ALA A 143 10.54 0.29 7.14
N ASP A 144 11.85 0.18 6.92
CA ASP A 144 12.71 1.33 6.72
C ASP A 144 12.38 2.02 5.40
N LEU A 145 12.77 3.29 5.26
CA LEU A 145 12.51 4.06 4.03
C LEU A 145 13.15 3.43 2.79
N THR A 146 14.25 2.69 2.95
CA THR A 146 14.91 1.95 1.87
C THR A 146 14.03 0.83 1.28
N GLY A 147 12.99 0.41 1.98
CA GLY A 147 11.99 -0.53 1.50
C GLY A 147 10.85 0.11 0.69
N VAL A 148 10.87 1.42 0.46
CA VAL A 148 9.85 2.15 -0.28
C VAL A 148 10.48 2.90 -1.45
N ASP A 149 10.00 2.68 -2.65
CA ASP A 149 10.50 3.34 -3.87
C ASP A 149 9.74 4.64 -4.17
N ILE A 150 8.41 4.61 -4.03
CA ILE A 150 7.53 5.72 -4.39
C ILE A 150 6.59 6.04 -3.22
N LEU A 151 6.45 7.31 -2.91
CA LEU A 151 5.37 7.82 -2.06
C LEU A 151 4.45 8.71 -2.90
N ILE A 152 3.16 8.36 -2.97
CA ILE A 152 2.15 9.22 -3.58
C ILE A 152 1.35 9.89 -2.45
N THR A 153 1.38 11.21 -2.42
CA THR A 153 0.69 12.03 -1.41
C THR A 153 0.01 13.23 -2.07
N ASP A 154 -0.75 13.99 -1.30
CA ASP A 154 -1.32 15.25 -1.78
C ASP A 154 -0.39 16.45 -1.55
N ASN A 155 -0.73 17.58 -2.18
CA ASN A 155 0.06 18.81 -2.15
C ASN A 155 -0.01 19.59 -0.81
N PHE A 156 -0.78 19.10 0.19
CA PHE A 156 -0.80 19.67 1.54
C PHE A 156 0.29 19.08 2.44
N ALA A 157 1.02 18.05 1.99
CA ALA A 157 2.13 17.49 2.76
C ALA A 157 3.22 18.56 2.99
N ASN A 158 3.78 18.56 4.21
CA ASN A 158 4.79 19.55 4.61
C ASN A 158 6.01 19.46 3.68
N GLU A 159 6.33 20.57 3.02
CA GLU A 159 7.42 20.65 2.02
C GLU A 159 8.79 20.25 2.57
N LYS A 160 9.09 20.60 3.83
CA LYS A 160 10.35 20.20 4.46
C LYS A 160 10.42 18.68 4.61
N VAL A 161 9.35 18.06 5.08
CA VAL A 161 9.26 16.59 5.24
C VAL A 161 9.39 15.91 3.87
N VAL A 162 8.70 16.42 2.85
CA VAL A 162 8.78 15.90 1.48
C VAL A 162 10.23 15.98 0.95
N ARG A 163 10.91 17.11 1.13
CA ARG A 163 12.33 17.25 0.74
C ARG A 163 13.23 16.26 1.48
N ASP A 164 13.00 16.06 2.77
CA ASP A 164 13.80 15.17 3.59
C ASP A 164 13.58 13.69 3.18
N LEU A 165 12.34 13.28 2.86
CA LEU A 165 12.04 11.96 2.31
C LEU A 165 12.69 11.73 0.94
N ARG A 166 12.68 12.74 0.06
CA ARG A 166 13.38 12.67 -1.24
C ARG A 166 14.88 12.49 -1.07
N ARG A 167 15.49 13.13 -0.07
CA ARG A 167 16.93 12.95 0.27
C ARG A 167 17.26 11.54 0.74
N GLN A 168 16.27 10.81 1.28
CA GLN A 168 16.39 9.39 1.64
C GLN A 168 16.22 8.44 0.45
N GLY A 169 16.00 8.96 -0.76
CA GLY A 169 15.90 8.18 -1.98
C GLY A 169 14.49 7.82 -2.41
N ILE A 170 13.45 8.30 -1.71
CA ILE A 170 12.05 8.05 -2.10
C ILE A 170 11.65 9.02 -3.22
N ASP A 171 11.05 8.48 -4.28
CA ASP A 171 10.38 9.30 -5.30
C ASP A 171 9.02 9.78 -4.76
N VAL A 172 8.95 11.05 -4.33
CA VAL A 172 7.72 11.61 -3.74
C VAL A 172 6.93 12.34 -4.81
N ILE A 173 5.76 11.79 -5.13
CA ILE A 173 4.79 12.33 -6.08
C ILE A 173 3.70 13.06 -5.30
N GLN A 174 3.57 14.35 -5.54
CA GLN A 174 2.51 15.17 -4.96
C GLN A 174 1.42 15.41 -6.00
N VAL A 175 0.19 15.02 -5.67
CA VAL A 175 -0.97 15.23 -6.53
C VAL A 175 -1.78 16.42 -6.05
N SER A 176 -2.30 17.19 -6.99
CA SER A 176 -3.21 18.32 -6.74
C SER A 176 -4.66 17.88 -6.93
N ASN A 177 -5.55 18.44 -6.15
CA ASN A 177 -7.00 18.28 -6.33
C ASN A 177 -7.48 19.06 -7.55
#